data_886266949c8183fde7b5221a6ae27da5
#
_entry.id   886266949c8183fde7b5221a6ae27da5
#
_cell.length_a   1.000
_cell.length_b   1.000
_cell.length_c   1.000
_cell.angle_alpha   90.00
_cell.angle_beta   90.00
_cell.angle_gamma   90.00
#
_symmetry.space_group_name_H-M   'P 1'
#
loop_
_entity.id
_entity.type
_entity.pdbx_description
1 polymer ?
#
loop_
_entity_poly.entity_id
_entity_poly.type
_entity_poly.pdbx_seq_one_letter_code
_entity_poly.pdbx_strand_id
1 'polypeptide(L)'
;MSIDPEIGSRHLLGTDGLAEQPNAMHQCVRIVITQDWANSVSGQLIAECLVNLLARQVGLVEELEIVSAAVPLLIHPIIKGVWQTLTEYLVAVGEWAVGMKVRTGDNSSPHEADHTIVIGGATTLDSAKTIACIADSWKAWVGELKNVPDDRPSPSLNPVGPFFAAALAAGEIFKRTWGLRRGRFLDNHAYSLWKNSMSSVWEELDAGPALNELHLPPFVLVGAGAVGNALVYVLTHLENRDMYPVLVDDDVYDKTNLNRCSLAGTEDLNQEKTAVLASRLEAVGIASFPFSGDLKRFVNDARAGMRADVAEEIGAGSYSMVVSCVDKGDGRQDIQGLHPQWLLGGSTFDLQAKTNVYAGEKDAVCLGCHNAREHQGEAMRGIERQLRAMSHQERASFLTEHGLEVAIVEEYINDSHCGHLGRAALMDFVSTPPPEFSVGFVSLGSGVLLAASLFRNLLSGETIPHASGMTTFNFLNGNLGEGSLARDPQCQICSKAAEYQDSISEL
;
A
#
# COMPACT_ATOMS: atom_id res chain seq x y z
N MET A 1 -4.87 -27.16 -5.46
CA MET A 1 -4.25 -27.00 -4.12
C MET A 1 -5.16 -26.08 -3.32
N SER A 2 -5.35 -26.29 -2.02
CA SER A 2 -6.06 -25.31 -1.19
C SER A 2 -5.13 -24.13 -0.91
N ILE A 3 -5.66 -22.91 -1.00
CA ILE A 3 -4.91 -21.69 -0.63
C ILE A 3 -4.65 -21.72 0.86
N ASP A 4 -3.45 -21.29 1.29
CA ASP A 4 -3.08 -21.23 2.70
C ASP A 4 -3.92 -20.16 3.42
N PRO A 5 -4.74 -20.52 4.42
CA PRO A 5 -5.62 -19.56 5.10
C PRO A 5 -4.85 -18.50 5.91
N GLU A 6 -3.59 -18.73 6.25
CA GLU A 6 -2.74 -17.76 6.94
C GLU A 6 -2.59 -16.45 6.14
N ILE A 7 -2.62 -16.55 4.80
CA ILE A 7 -2.59 -15.39 3.90
C ILE A 7 -3.75 -14.42 4.21
N GLY A 8 -4.94 -14.94 4.52
CA GLY A 8 -6.12 -14.14 4.86
C GLY A 8 -6.15 -13.59 6.28
N SER A 9 -5.27 -14.04 7.16
CA SER A 9 -5.36 -13.80 8.61
C SER A 9 -5.49 -12.31 8.99
N ARG A 10 -4.78 -11.41 8.29
CA ARG A 10 -4.74 -9.98 8.63
C ARG A 10 -6.01 -9.23 8.25
N HIS A 11 -6.63 -9.51 7.10
CA HIS A 11 -7.85 -8.82 6.70
C HIS A 11 -9.13 -9.45 7.26
N LEU A 12 -9.02 -10.60 7.92
CA LEU A 12 -10.11 -11.24 8.65
C LEU A 12 -10.20 -10.83 10.13
N LEU A 13 -9.24 -10.03 10.63
CA LEU A 13 -9.26 -9.55 12.02
C LEU A 13 -10.43 -8.60 12.34
N GLY A 14 -11.02 -7.99 11.31
CA GLY A 14 -11.97 -6.91 11.52
C GLY A 14 -11.31 -5.59 11.92
N THR A 15 -12.08 -4.52 11.96
CA THR A 15 -11.64 -3.17 12.32
C THR A 15 -12.84 -2.31 12.70
N ASP A 16 -12.61 -1.10 13.19
CA ASP A 16 -13.68 -0.15 13.53
C ASP A 16 -14.60 0.10 12.31
N GLY A 17 -15.87 -0.10 12.49
CA GLY A 17 -16.90 0.04 11.44
C GLY A 17 -17.21 -1.23 10.66
N LEU A 18 -16.50 -2.33 10.89
CA LEU A 18 -16.83 -3.69 10.42
C LEU A 18 -17.41 -4.52 11.56
N ALA A 19 -18.12 -5.60 11.21
CA ALA A 19 -18.53 -6.61 12.17
C ALA A 19 -17.31 -7.42 12.67
N GLU A 20 -17.48 -8.18 13.76
CA GLU A 20 -16.41 -9.06 14.24
C GLU A 20 -16.03 -10.16 13.24
N GLN A 21 -16.98 -10.53 12.38
CA GLN A 21 -16.78 -11.54 11.34
C GLN A 21 -17.48 -11.13 10.03
N PRO A 22 -16.96 -11.55 8.87
CA PRO A 22 -17.65 -11.37 7.59
C PRO A 22 -19.00 -12.10 7.56
N ASN A 23 -19.99 -11.50 6.92
CA ASN A 23 -21.30 -12.14 6.71
C ASN A 23 -21.26 -13.24 5.65
N ALA A 24 -20.34 -13.15 4.70
CA ALA A 24 -20.17 -14.08 3.60
C ALA A 24 -18.69 -14.43 3.42
N MET A 25 -18.43 -15.71 3.21
CA MET A 25 -17.11 -16.26 2.95
C MET A 25 -17.15 -17.02 1.63
N HIS A 26 -15.98 -17.25 1.04
CA HIS A 26 -15.85 -18.12 -0.14
C HIS A 26 -16.71 -17.70 -1.33
N GLN A 27 -16.73 -16.40 -1.62
CA GLN A 27 -17.55 -15.84 -2.69
C GLN A 27 -16.91 -16.05 -4.08
N CYS A 28 -17.77 -16.28 -5.08
CA CYS A 28 -17.39 -16.23 -6.47
C CYS A 28 -17.57 -14.81 -7.03
N VAL A 29 -16.50 -14.22 -7.55
CA VAL A 29 -16.54 -12.88 -8.14
C VAL A 29 -16.31 -12.94 -9.63
N ARG A 30 -17.26 -12.43 -10.41
CA ARG A 30 -17.17 -12.30 -11.87
C ARG A 30 -16.66 -10.93 -12.25
N ILE A 31 -15.65 -10.88 -13.11
CA ILE A 31 -15.10 -9.66 -13.71
C ILE A 31 -15.45 -9.66 -15.20
N VAL A 32 -16.28 -8.73 -15.62
CA VAL A 32 -16.67 -8.54 -17.01
C VAL A 32 -15.94 -7.34 -17.56
N ILE A 33 -15.13 -7.55 -18.60
CA ILE A 33 -14.41 -6.48 -19.28
C ILE A 33 -15.09 -6.25 -20.62
N THR A 34 -15.71 -5.07 -20.80
CA THR A 34 -16.37 -4.74 -22.06
C THR A 34 -15.35 -4.62 -23.18
N GLN A 35 -15.75 -4.84 -24.42
CA GLN A 35 -14.83 -4.96 -25.55
C GLN A 35 -13.93 -3.74 -25.73
N ASP A 36 -14.49 -2.53 -25.62
CA ASP A 36 -13.72 -1.29 -25.78
C ASP A 36 -12.66 -1.14 -24.68
N TRP A 37 -13.01 -1.52 -23.44
CA TRP A 37 -12.10 -1.48 -22.30
C TRP A 37 -11.05 -2.60 -22.36
N ALA A 38 -11.40 -3.77 -22.82
CA ALA A 38 -10.43 -4.85 -23.05
C ALA A 38 -9.36 -4.47 -24.10
N ASN A 39 -9.75 -3.66 -25.10
CA ASN A 39 -8.85 -3.13 -26.15
C ASN A 39 -8.15 -1.81 -25.74
N SER A 40 -8.12 -1.46 -24.48
CA SER A 40 -7.48 -0.24 -23.99
C SER A 40 -6.46 -0.52 -22.88
N VAL A 41 -5.42 0.30 -22.79
CA VAL A 41 -4.43 0.20 -21.71
C VAL A 41 -5.09 0.45 -20.35
N SER A 42 -5.93 1.46 -20.24
CA SER A 42 -6.64 1.78 -18.99
C SER A 42 -7.49 0.62 -18.48
N GLY A 43 -8.26 -0.02 -19.39
CA GLY A 43 -9.08 -1.18 -19.02
C GLY A 43 -8.26 -2.39 -18.62
N GLN A 44 -7.13 -2.65 -19.29
CA GLN A 44 -6.23 -3.75 -18.94
C GLN A 44 -5.50 -3.51 -17.62
N LEU A 45 -5.10 -2.26 -17.32
CA LEU A 45 -4.53 -1.87 -16.01
C LEU A 45 -5.54 -2.07 -14.87
N ILE A 46 -6.81 -1.66 -15.07
CA ILE A 46 -7.87 -1.92 -14.08
C ILE A 46 -8.02 -3.42 -13.88
N ALA A 47 -8.08 -4.21 -14.97
CA ALA A 47 -8.31 -5.66 -14.90
C ALA A 47 -7.18 -6.40 -14.20
N GLU A 48 -5.92 -6.12 -14.53
CA GLU A 48 -4.75 -6.71 -13.89
C GLU A 48 -4.76 -6.41 -12.38
N CYS A 49 -4.87 -5.14 -12.03
CA CYS A 49 -4.87 -4.69 -10.66
C CYS A 49 -6.03 -5.28 -9.84
N LEU A 50 -7.23 -5.32 -10.43
CA LEU A 50 -8.43 -5.86 -9.79
C LEU A 50 -8.32 -7.37 -9.53
N VAL A 51 -7.88 -8.16 -10.52
CA VAL A 51 -7.63 -9.59 -10.35
C VAL A 51 -6.60 -9.84 -9.26
N ASN A 52 -5.49 -9.09 -9.28
CA ASN A 52 -4.44 -9.18 -8.28
C ASN A 52 -4.97 -8.89 -6.85
N LEU A 53 -5.77 -7.83 -6.67
CA LEU A 53 -6.34 -7.46 -5.38
C LEU A 53 -7.38 -8.45 -4.86
N LEU A 54 -8.28 -8.91 -5.74
CA LEU A 54 -9.34 -9.84 -5.36
C LEU A 54 -8.79 -11.23 -5.03
N ALA A 55 -7.79 -11.70 -5.79
CA ALA A 55 -7.12 -12.97 -5.50
C ALA A 55 -6.54 -13.00 -4.08
N ARG A 56 -6.10 -11.85 -3.56
CA ARG A 56 -5.50 -11.73 -2.21
C ARG A 56 -6.52 -11.60 -1.08
N GLN A 57 -7.82 -11.52 -1.38
CA GLN A 57 -8.87 -11.54 -0.35
C GLN A 57 -9.21 -12.99 0.07
N VAL A 58 -8.18 -13.75 0.42
CA VAL A 58 -8.27 -15.17 0.78
C VAL A 58 -9.24 -15.40 1.93
N GLY A 59 -10.14 -16.37 1.78
CA GLY A 59 -11.22 -16.64 2.70
C GLY A 59 -12.51 -15.86 2.40
N LEU A 60 -12.42 -14.64 1.87
CA LEU A 60 -13.58 -13.87 1.39
C LEU A 60 -13.93 -14.24 -0.05
N VAL A 61 -12.92 -14.29 -0.92
CA VAL A 61 -13.03 -14.71 -2.32
C VAL A 61 -12.41 -16.09 -2.47
N GLU A 62 -13.13 -17.02 -3.12
CA GLU A 62 -12.67 -18.39 -3.39
C GLU A 62 -12.36 -18.61 -4.87
N GLU A 63 -13.11 -17.94 -5.76
CA GLU A 63 -12.98 -18.11 -7.19
C GLU A 63 -13.19 -16.78 -7.92
N LEU A 64 -12.40 -16.57 -8.96
CA LEU A 64 -12.58 -15.47 -9.91
C LEU A 64 -13.03 -16.04 -11.26
N GLU A 65 -14.01 -15.39 -11.89
CA GLU A 65 -14.41 -15.66 -13.25
C GLU A 65 -14.16 -14.43 -14.11
N ILE A 66 -13.38 -14.57 -15.18
CA ILE A 66 -13.07 -13.50 -16.12
C ILE A 66 -13.86 -13.69 -17.40
N VAL A 67 -14.64 -12.67 -17.75
CA VAL A 67 -15.39 -12.59 -19.01
C VAL A 67 -14.84 -11.42 -19.81
N SER A 68 -14.15 -11.72 -20.91
CA SER A 68 -13.53 -10.72 -21.79
C SER A 68 -13.45 -11.25 -23.21
N ALA A 69 -13.44 -10.35 -24.18
CA ALA A 69 -13.05 -10.69 -25.53
C ALA A 69 -11.58 -11.14 -25.57
N ALA A 70 -11.24 -12.03 -26.49
CA ALA A 70 -9.87 -12.44 -26.75
C ALA A 70 -9.11 -11.28 -27.45
N VAL A 71 -8.42 -10.46 -26.66
CA VAL A 71 -7.64 -9.31 -27.13
C VAL A 71 -6.16 -9.49 -26.77
N PRO A 72 -5.24 -8.88 -27.52
CA PRO A 72 -3.82 -8.91 -27.17
C PRO A 72 -3.54 -8.17 -25.86
N LEU A 73 -2.46 -8.54 -25.19
CA LEU A 73 -1.96 -7.82 -24.02
C LEU A 73 -1.30 -6.50 -24.46
N LEU A 74 -1.75 -5.38 -23.89
CA LEU A 74 -1.27 -4.02 -24.19
C LEU A 74 -0.38 -3.44 -23.09
N ILE A 75 -0.41 -4.03 -21.89
CA ILE A 75 0.34 -3.58 -20.72
C ILE A 75 1.60 -4.42 -20.51
N HIS A 76 2.54 -3.90 -19.71
CA HIS A 76 3.70 -4.69 -19.29
C HIS A 76 3.29 -5.68 -18.21
N PRO A 77 3.55 -6.99 -18.39
CA PRO A 77 3.19 -7.99 -17.41
C PRO A 77 4.06 -7.88 -16.15
N ILE A 78 3.44 -8.00 -14.96
CA ILE A 78 4.14 -8.02 -13.67
C ILE A 78 4.75 -9.39 -13.33
N ILE A 79 4.35 -10.42 -14.06
CA ILE A 79 4.85 -11.80 -13.91
C ILE A 79 5.60 -12.24 -15.16
N LYS A 80 6.60 -13.09 -14.97
CA LYS A 80 7.39 -13.63 -16.08
C LYS A 80 6.57 -14.61 -16.91
N GLY A 81 6.59 -14.46 -18.22
CA GLY A 81 5.88 -15.36 -19.15
C GLY A 81 5.68 -14.74 -20.53
N VAL A 82 5.08 -15.48 -21.42
CA VAL A 82 4.65 -15.01 -22.73
C VAL A 82 3.15 -15.25 -22.84
N TRP A 83 2.41 -14.18 -22.99
CA TRP A 83 0.95 -14.17 -22.97
C TRP A 83 0.44 -13.74 -24.35
N GLN A 84 -0.45 -14.53 -24.95
CA GLN A 84 -1.04 -14.17 -26.25
C GLN A 84 -2.26 -13.28 -26.10
N THR A 85 -2.99 -13.48 -25.00
CA THR A 85 -4.22 -12.72 -24.72
C THR A 85 -4.23 -12.15 -23.31
N LEU A 86 -5.00 -11.06 -23.12
CA LEU A 86 -5.30 -10.48 -21.82
C LEU A 86 -5.84 -11.54 -20.84
N THR A 87 -6.76 -12.37 -21.29
CA THR A 87 -7.41 -13.36 -20.43
C THR A 87 -6.42 -14.41 -19.91
N GLU A 88 -5.53 -14.94 -20.77
CA GLU A 88 -4.46 -15.86 -20.34
C GLU A 88 -3.58 -15.22 -19.26
N TYR A 89 -3.23 -13.96 -19.45
CA TYR A 89 -2.42 -13.20 -18.50
C TYR A 89 -3.13 -13.02 -17.15
N LEU A 90 -4.40 -12.59 -17.15
CA LEU A 90 -5.17 -12.36 -15.94
C LEU A 90 -5.38 -13.64 -15.11
N VAL A 91 -5.61 -14.79 -15.79
CA VAL A 91 -5.65 -16.10 -15.11
C VAL A 91 -4.35 -16.36 -14.39
N ALA A 92 -3.24 -16.17 -15.08
CA ALA A 92 -1.92 -16.39 -14.48
C ALA A 92 -1.60 -15.41 -13.34
N VAL A 93 -2.05 -14.15 -13.40
CA VAL A 93 -1.88 -13.18 -12.30
C VAL A 93 -2.58 -13.67 -11.02
N GLY A 94 -3.82 -14.14 -11.11
CA GLY A 94 -4.55 -14.64 -9.94
C GLY A 94 -3.92 -15.90 -9.35
N GLU A 95 -3.49 -16.84 -10.19
CA GLU A 95 -2.79 -18.04 -9.76
C GLU A 95 -1.43 -17.74 -9.12
N TRP A 96 -0.67 -16.83 -9.74
CA TRP A 96 0.63 -16.39 -9.23
C TRP A 96 0.53 -15.71 -7.86
N ALA A 97 -0.45 -14.84 -7.67
CA ALA A 97 -0.57 -14.05 -6.46
C ALA A 97 -0.61 -14.92 -5.19
N VAL A 98 -1.51 -15.89 -5.13
CA VAL A 98 -1.74 -16.74 -3.96
C VAL A 98 -2.25 -18.15 -4.30
N GLY A 99 -2.21 -18.57 -5.55
CA GLY A 99 -2.82 -19.82 -6.02
C GLY A 99 -4.34 -19.73 -6.18
N MET A 100 -4.89 -18.52 -6.40
CA MET A 100 -6.33 -18.31 -6.57
C MET A 100 -6.84 -19.04 -7.81
N LYS A 101 -7.96 -19.73 -7.67
CA LYS A 101 -8.65 -20.35 -8.79
C LYS A 101 -9.29 -19.26 -9.66
N VAL A 102 -8.78 -19.13 -10.89
CA VAL A 102 -9.31 -18.21 -11.89
C VAL A 102 -9.78 -18.99 -13.10
N ARG A 103 -11.00 -18.75 -13.52
CA ARG A 103 -11.56 -19.37 -14.73
C ARG A 103 -11.98 -18.30 -15.74
N THR A 104 -12.03 -18.73 -16.99
CA THR A 104 -12.62 -17.92 -18.05
C THR A 104 -14.08 -18.31 -18.24
N GLY A 105 -14.94 -17.31 -18.37
CA GLY A 105 -16.36 -17.47 -18.65
C GLY A 105 -16.76 -16.80 -19.95
N ASP A 106 -17.99 -17.01 -20.34
CA ASP A 106 -18.66 -16.28 -21.39
C ASP A 106 -19.95 -15.64 -20.86
N ASN A 107 -20.57 -14.76 -21.63
CA ASN A 107 -21.81 -14.08 -21.24
C ASN A 107 -23.01 -15.05 -21.09
N SER A 108 -22.90 -16.28 -21.54
CA SER A 108 -23.92 -17.33 -21.44
C SER A 108 -23.67 -18.30 -20.28
N SER A 109 -22.61 -18.09 -19.50
CA SER A 109 -22.23 -18.95 -18.39
C SER A 109 -23.36 -19.09 -17.36
N PRO A 110 -23.84 -20.32 -17.07
CA PRO A 110 -24.93 -20.55 -16.13
C PRO A 110 -24.53 -20.38 -14.67
N HIS A 111 -23.24 -20.13 -14.37
CA HIS A 111 -22.80 -19.94 -13.00
C HIS A 111 -23.23 -18.59 -12.46
N GLU A 112 -24.03 -18.63 -11.41
CA GLU A 112 -24.46 -17.45 -10.66
C GLU A 112 -23.28 -16.99 -9.79
N ALA A 113 -22.62 -15.87 -10.17
CA ALA A 113 -21.63 -15.25 -9.33
C ALA A 113 -22.30 -14.50 -8.18
N ASP A 114 -21.70 -14.53 -7.00
CA ASP A 114 -22.17 -13.79 -5.84
C ASP A 114 -22.08 -12.28 -6.06
N HIS A 115 -21.02 -11.85 -6.74
CA HIS A 115 -20.78 -10.46 -7.11
C HIS A 115 -20.26 -10.35 -8.55
N THR A 116 -20.63 -9.28 -9.23
CA THR A 116 -20.11 -8.97 -10.58
C THR A 116 -19.50 -7.58 -10.58
N ILE A 117 -18.31 -7.45 -11.15
CA ILE A 117 -17.65 -6.17 -11.45
C ILE A 117 -17.59 -6.01 -12.97
N VAL A 118 -18.04 -4.86 -13.47
CA VAL A 118 -17.94 -4.50 -14.87
C VAL A 118 -16.86 -3.43 -15.04
N ILE A 119 -15.87 -3.71 -15.85
CA ILE A 119 -14.91 -2.70 -16.32
C ILE A 119 -15.47 -2.11 -17.60
N GLY A 120 -15.96 -0.86 -17.50
CA GLY A 120 -16.71 -0.18 -18.57
C GLY A 120 -18.20 -0.04 -18.26
N GLY A 121 -19.00 0.28 -19.29
CA GLY A 121 -20.44 0.42 -19.22
C GLY A 121 -21.20 -0.52 -20.17
N ALA A 122 -22.45 -0.23 -20.45
CA ALA A 122 -23.29 -0.84 -21.46
C ALA A 122 -23.29 -2.39 -21.52
N THR A 123 -23.81 -3.02 -20.46
CA THR A 123 -24.10 -4.44 -20.45
C THR A 123 -25.57 -4.71 -20.10
N THR A 124 -26.07 -5.90 -20.41
CA THR A 124 -27.44 -6.36 -20.11
C THR A 124 -27.57 -7.05 -18.74
N LEU A 125 -26.56 -6.87 -17.87
CA LEU A 125 -26.49 -7.55 -16.57
C LEU A 125 -27.45 -6.92 -15.53
N ASP A 126 -27.94 -7.75 -14.62
CA ASP A 126 -28.75 -7.29 -13.49
C ASP A 126 -27.95 -6.39 -12.54
N SER A 127 -28.51 -5.24 -12.20
CA SER A 127 -27.79 -4.19 -11.47
C SER A 127 -27.64 -4.41 -9.97
N ALA A 128 -28.40 -5.32 -9.34
CA ALA A 128 -28.48 -5.40 -7.88
C ALA A 128 -27.20 -5.91 -7.21
N LYS A 129 -26.46 -6.82 -7.86
CA LYS A 129 -25.18 -7.39 -7.39
C LYS A 129 -23.99 -6.90 -8.20
N THR A 130 -24.22 -5.94 -9.10
CA THR A 130 -23.23 -5.50 -10.07
C THR A 130 -22.73 -4.11 -9.71
N ILE A 131 -21.44 -3.97 -9.65
CA ILE A 131 -20.74 -2.69 -9.59
C ILE A 131 -19.96 -2.50 -10.88
N ALA A 132 -19.71 -1.24 -11.24
CA ALA A 132 -18.89 -0.92 -12.38
C ALA A 132 -17.77 0.03 -11.99
N CYS A 133 -16.68 0.01 -12.76
CA CYS A 133 -15.57 0.94 -12.60
C CYS A 133 -15.01 1.32 -13.97
N ILE A 134 -14.56 2.56 -14.07
CA ILE A 134 -13.83 3.11 -15.21
C ILE A 134 -12.73 4.05 -14.73
N ALA A 135 -11.79 4.37 -15.61
CA ALA A 135 -10.73 5.33 -15.32
C ALA A 135 -10.28 6.06 -16.59
N ASP A 136 -9.86 7.30 -16.43
CA ASP A 136 -9.23 8.10 -17.48
C ASP A 136 -8.09 8.92 -16.90
N SER A 137 -6.85 8.53 -17.22
CA SER A 137 -5.64 9.22 -16.74
C SER A 137 -5.60 9.30 -15.20
N TRP A 138 -5.85 10.47 -14.61
CA TRP A 138 -5.88 10.69 -13.17
C TRP A 138 -7.26 10.49 -12.54
N LYS A 139 -8.29 10.25 -13.36
CA LYS A 139 -9.65 10.06 -12.89
C LYS A 139 -9.96 8.59 -12.66
N ALA A 140 -10.73 8.33 -11.60
CA ALA A 140 -11.31 7.03 -11.28
C ALA A 140 -12.78 7.18 -10.93
N TRP A 141 -13.59 6.23 -11.37
CA TRP A 141 -15.00 6.16 -11.02
C TRP A 141 -15.37 4.74 -10.59
N VAL A 142 -16.26 4.63 -9.60
CA VAL A 142 -16.88 3.39 -9.15
C VAL A 142 -18.32 3.65 -8.76
N GLY A 143 -19.20 2.70 -9.05
CA GLY A 143 -20.60 2.83 -8.68
C GLY A 143 -21.48 1.69 -9.17
N GLU A 144 -22.79 1.90 -9.08
CA GLU A 144 -23.77 1.00 -9.67
C GLU A 144 -23.74 1.07 -11.20
N LEU A 145 -23.87 -0.07 -11.87
CA LEU A 145 -23.78 -0.17 -13.33
C LEU A 145 -24.67 0.83 -14.09
N LYS A 146 -25.86 1.14 -13.56
CA LYS A 146 -26.79 2.11 -14.17
C LYS A 146 -26.31 3.56 -14.17
N ASN A 147 -25.30 3.87 -13.33
CA ASN A 147 -24.77 5.24 -13.15
C ASN A 147 -23.41 5.40 -13.86
N VAL A 148 -22.93 4.38 -14.60
CA VAL A 148 -21.65 4.47 -15.34
C VAL A 148 -21.68 5.67 -16.28
N PRO A 149 -20.70 6.58 -16.22
CA PRO A 149 -20.55 7.65 -17.18
C PRO A 149 -20.43 7.14 -18.61
N ASP A 150 -21.01 7.86 -19.55
CA ASP A 150 -20.86 7.55 -20.99
C ASP A 150 -19.48 8.03 -21.48
N ASP A 151 -18.44 7.32 -21.03
CA ASP A 151 -17.05 7.64 -21.36
C ASP A 151 -16.38 6.47 -22.07
N ARG A 152 -15.47 6.80 -22.97
CA ARG A 152 -14.64 5.83 -23.68
C ARG A 152 -13.29 5.71 -23.01
N PRO A 153 -12.66 4.53 -23.07
CA PRO A 153 -11.34 4.37 -22.51
C PRO A 153 -10.34 5.31 -23.19
N SER A 154 -9.60 6.04 -22.37
CA SER A 154 -8.53 6.93 -22.82
C SER A 154 -7.33 6.14 -23.33
N PRO A 155 -6.58 6.65 -24.32
CA PRO A 155 -5.29 6.09 -24.71
C PRO A 155 -4.17 6.40 -23.71
N SER A 156 -4.47 7.05 -22.60
CA SER A 156 -3.49 7.44 -21.59
C SER A 156 -2.82 6.20 -20.97
N LEU A 157 -1.50 6.28 -20.82
CA LEU A 157 -0.67 5.27 -20.14
C LEU A 157 -0.49 5.57 -18.64
N ASN A 158 -1.27 6.49 -18.08
CA ASN A 158 -1.22 6.84 -16.67
C ASN A 158 -1.89 5.74 -15.81
N PRO A 159 -1.14 5.03 -14.94
CA PRO A 159 -1.69 3.98 -14.10
C PRO A 159 -2.48 4.48 -12.88
N VAL A 160 -2.38 5.76 -12.52
CA VAL A 160 -2.90 6.32 -11.26
C VAL A 160 -4.42 6.14 -11.15
N GLY A 161 -5.17 6.62 -12.14
CA GLY A 161 -6.64 6.46 -12.17
C GLY A 161 -7.07 5.00 -12.25
N PRO A 162 -6.55 4.21 -13.20
CA PRO A 162 -6.85 2.78 -13.32
C PRO A 162 -6.63 1.97 -12.03
N PHE A 163 -5.49 2.16 -11.36
CA PHE A 163 -5.20 1.43 -10.11
C PHE A 163 -6.10 1.89 -8.96
N PHE A 164 -6.43 3.18 -8.92
CA PHE A 164 -7.36 3.68 -7.92
C PHE A 164 -8.78 3.14 -8.15
N ALA A 165 -9.25 3.07 -9.40
CA ALA A 165 -10.55 2.47 -9.74
C ALA A 165 -10.61 0.98 -9.35
N ALA A 166 -9.54 0.22 -9.61
CA ALA A 166 -9.43 -1.17 -9.20
C ALA A 166 -9.46 -1.33 -7.66
N ALA A 167 -8.73 -0.46 -6.93
CA ALA A 167 -8.75 -0.46 -5.47
C ALA A 167 -10.15 -0.16 -4.91
N LEU A 168 -10.87 0.81 -5.49
CA LEU A 168 -12.24 1.13 -5.12
C LEU A 168 -13.17 -0.07 -5.35
N ALA A 169 -13.12 -0.69 -6.53
CA ALA A 169 -13.95 -1.85 -6.87
C ALA A 169 -13.68 -3.06 -5.97
N ALA A 170 -12.39 -3.36 -5.70
CA ALA A 170 -12.01 -4.42 -4.76
C ALA A 170 -12.49 -4.12 -3.32
N GLY A 171 -12.45 -2.86 -2.91
CA GLY A 171 -12.99 -2.39 -1.63
C GLY A 171 -14.51 -2.56 -1.54
N GLU A 172 -15.25 -2.36 -2.65
CA GLU A 172 -16.69 -2.58 -2.69
C GLU A 172 -17.06 -4.07 -2.50
N ILE A 173 -16.30 -5.00 -3.11
CA ILE A 173 -16.47 -6.44 -2.87
C ILE A 173 -16.20 -6.76 -1.40
N PHE A 174 -15.10 -6.29 -0.86
CA PHE A 174 -14.74 -6.47 0.55
C PHE A 174 -15.87 -6.01 1.49
N LYS A 175 -16.41 -4.80 1.30
CA LYS A 175 -17.51 -4.27 2.11
C LYS A 175 -18.79 -5.09 1.99
N ARG A 176 -19.09 -5.63 0.81
CA ARG A 176 -20.26 -6.49 0.58
C ARG A 176 -20.12 -7.84 1.26
N THR A 177 -18.95 -8.45 1.25
CA THR A 177 -18.67 -9.70 1.96
C THR A 177 -18.75 -9.53 3.48
N TRP A 178 -18.38 -8.37 4.01
CA TRP A 178 -18.57 -8.02 5.43
C TRP A 178 -20.03 -7.66 5.77
N GLY A 179 -20.91 -7.54 4.79
CA GLY A 179 -22.34 -7.30 4.99
C GLY A 179 -22.67 -5.93 5.56
N LEU A 180 -21.97 -4.89 5.10
CA LEU A 180 -22.22 -3.53 5.55
C LEU A 180 -23.65 -3.07 5.19
N ARG A 181 -24.19 -2.14 5.99
CA ARG A 181 -25.53 -1.59 5.77
C ARG A 181 -25.54 -0.74 4.49
N ARG A 182 -26.71 -0.69 3.85
CA ARG A 182 -26.98 0.22 2.72
C ARG A 182 -26.58 1.66 3.08
N GLY A 183 -25.97 2.38 2.16
CA GLY A 183 -25.41 3.73 2.37
C GLY A 183 -23.93 3.75 2.72
N ARG A 184 -23.28 2.56 2.89
CA ARG A 184 -21.82 2.42 2.98
C ARG A 184 -21.19 2.02 1.65
N PHE A 185 -21.97 1.76 0.61
CA PHE A 185 -21.52 1.41 -0.72
C PHE A 185 -21.39 2.66 -1.59
N LEU A 186 -20.38 2.64 -2.45
CA LEU A 186 -20.17 3.67 -3.46
C LEU A 186 -21.12 3.38 -4.64
N ASP A 187 -22.09 4.24 -4.86
CA ASP A 187 -23.13 4.08 -5.88
C ASP A 187 -22.93 4.98 -7.11
N ASN A 188 -22.24 6.11 -6.95
CA ASN A 188 -21.85 7.02 -8.01
C ASN A 188 -20.77 7.98 -7.51
N HIS A 189 -19.50 7.53 -7.53
CA HIS A 189 -18.39 8.29 -7.00
C HIS A 189 -17.26 8.39 -8.02
N ALA A 190 -16.91 9.60 -8.36
CA ALA A 190 -15.81 9.94 -9.24
C ALA A 190 -14.75 10.76 -8.50
N TYR A 191 -13.49 10.52 -8.83
CA TYR A 191 -12.33 11.13 -8.20
C TYR A 191 -11.33 11.63 -9.24
N SER A 192 -10.74 12.79 -9.00
CA SER A 192 -9.53 13.24 -9.70
C SER A 192 -8.37 13.26 -8.72
N LEU A 193 -7.38 12.41 -8.94
CA LEU A 193 -6.15 12.38 -8.13
C LEU A 193 -5.17 13.48 -8.55
N TRP A 194 -5.42 14.16 -9.67
CA TRP A 194 -4.69 15.38 -10.05
C TRP A 194 -5.07 16.57 -9.16
N LYS A 195 -6.36 16.76 -8.88
CA LYS A 195 -6.88 17.86 -8.06
C LYS A 195 -7.29 17.46 -6.65
N ASN A 196 -7.10 16.18 -6.26
CA ASN A 196 -7.60 15.62 -5.01
C ASN A 196 -9.08 16.00 -4.76
N SER A 197 -9.88 15.89 -5.79
CA SER A 197 -11.30 16.26 -5.77
C SER A 197 -12.20 15.07 -6.04
N MET A 198 -13.43 15.16 -5.57
CA MET A 198 -14.47 14.16 -5.79
C MET A 198 -15.75 14.83 -6.28
N SER A 199 -16.49 14.14 -7.15
CA SER A 199 -17.80 14.58 -7.67
C SER A 199 -18.68 13.37 -7.95
N SER A 200 -19.98 13.56 -8.05
CA SER A 200 -20.90 12.59 -8.67
C SER A 200 -21.03 12.77 -10.19
N VAL A 201 -20.40 13.82 -10.73
CA VAL A 201 -20.42 14.18 -12.15
C VAL A 201 -19.01 14.01 -12.72
N TRP A 202 -18.84 13.00 -13.56
CA TRP A 202 -17.56 12.60 -14.14
C TRP A 202 -16.88 13.69 -14.97
N GLU A 203 -17.68 14.43 -15.73
CA GLU A 203 -17.22 15.46 -16.66
C GLU A 203 -16.66 16.71 -15.95
N GLU A 204 -17.03 16.94 -14.70
CA GLU A 204 -16.51 18.05 -13.88
C GLU A 204 -15.08 17.82 -13.39
N LEU A 205 -14.60 16.58 -13.45
CA LEU A 205 -13.30 16.22 -12.93
C LEU A 205 -12.19 16.45 -13.95
N ASP A 206 -11.08 17.00 -13.47
CA ASP A 206 -9.88 17.23 -14.25
C ASP A 206 -9.12 15.90 -14.46
N ALA A 207 -8.88 15.54 -15.71
CA ALA A 207 -8.13 14.35 -16.10
C ALA A 207 -6.61 14.49 -15.88
N GLY A 208 -6.13 15.67 -15.54
CA GLY A 208 -4.72 15.98 -15.31
C GLY A 208 -3.85 15.88 -16.57
N PRO A 209 -2.57 16.24 -16.44
CA PRO A 209 -1.61 16.14 -17.55
C PRO A 209 -1.20 14.70 -17.84
N ALA A 210 -0.70 14.45 -19.03
CA ALA A 210 -0.04 13.20 -19.36
C ALA A 210 1.27 13.02 -18.56
N LEU A 211 1.70 11.78 -18.38
CA LEU A 211 2.94 11.44 -17.64
C LEU A 211 4.19 11.32 -18.55
N ASN A 212 4.07 11.59 -19.84
CA ASN A 212 5.18 11.48 -20.79
C ASN A 212 6.36 12.42 -20.48
N GLU A 213 6.10 13.55 -19.83
CA GLU A 213 7.11 14.52 -19.38
C GLU A 213 7.55 14.32 -17.92
N LEU A 214 7.06 13.28 -17.27
CA LEU A 214 7.43 13.00 -15.90
C LEU A 214 8.86 12.47 -15.83
N HIS A 215 9.73 13.19 -15.13
CA HIS A 215 11.08 12.76 -14.78
C HIS A 215 11.14 12.54 -13.27
N LEU A 216 11.46 11.32 -12.86
CA LEU A 216 11.69 11.01 -11.45
C LEU A 216 13.19 11.10 -11.17
N PRO A 217 13.63 12.05 -10.32
CA PRO A 217 15.03 12.03 -9.87
C PRO A 217 15.28 10.75 -9.05
N PRO A 218 16.56 10.34 -8.89
CA PRO A 218 16.91 9.27 -7.99
C PRO A 218 16.34 9.51 -6.58
N PHE A 219 15.81 8.49 -5.94
CA PHE A 219 15.20 8.62 -4.62
C PHE A 219 15.42 7.38 -3.76
N VAL A 220 15.33 7.55 -2.45
CA VAL A 220 15.41 6.46 -1.48
C VAL A 220 14.00 6.10 -1.01
N LEU A 221 13.57 4.87 -1.28
CA LEU A 221 12.36 4.27 -0.71
C LEU A 221 12.74 3.47 0.53
N VAL A 222 12.30 3.92 1.69
CA VAL A 222 12.50 3.23 2.97
C VAL A 222 11.20 2.53 3.36
N GLY A 223 11.27 1.20 3.44
CA GLY A 223 10.12 0.31 3.66
C GLY A 223 9.56 -0.27 2.36
N ALA A 224 9.91 -1.52 2.06
CA ALA A 224 9.39 -2.33 0.94
C ALA A 224 8.16 -3.18 1.33
N GLY A 225 7.50 -2.80 2.43
CA GLY A 225 6.24 -3.38 2.89
C GLY A 225 5.06 -3.06 1.97
N ALA A 226 3.83 -3.18 2.47
CA ALA A 226 2.63 -3.09 1.64
C ALA A 226 2.50 -1.79 0.82
N VAL A 227 2.77 -0.63 1.42
CA VAL A 227 2.66 0.68 0.75
C VAL A 227 3.82 0.93 -0.19
N GLY A 228 5.07 0.60 0.20
CA GLY A 228 6.24 0.71 -0.67
C GLY A 228 6.14 -0.22 -1.88
N ASN A 229 5.67 -1.46 -1.67
CA ASN A 229 5.35 -2.41 -2.73
C ASN A 229 4.30 -1.85 -3.70
N ALA A 230 3.24 -1.20 -3.18
CA ALA A 230 2.20 -0.58 -3.99
C ALA A 230 2.73 0.62 -4.81
N LEU A 231 3.61 1.45 -4.25
CA LEU A 231 4.27 2.51 -5.00
C LEU A 231 5.08 1.93 -6.16
N VAL A 232 5.92 0.93 -5.88
CA VAL A 232 6.73 0.26 -6.93
C VAL A 232 5.82 -0.34 -8.00
N TYR A 233 4.66 -0.89 -7.63
CA TYR A 233 3.68 -1.41 -8.59
C TYR A 233 3.19 -0.30 -9.55
N VAL A 234 2.90 0.89 -9.06
CA VAL A 234 2.57 2.03 -9.94
C VAL A 234 3.76 2.37 -10.86
N LEU A 235 4.99 2.39 -10.32
CA LEU A 235 6.19 2.72 -11.10
C LEU A 235 6.46 1.72 -12.24
N THR A 236 6.18 0.43 -12.03
CA THR A 236 6.38 -0.59 -13.09
C THR A 236 5.49 -0.38 -14.32
N HIS A 237 4.43 0.41 -14.21
CA HIS A 237 3.52 0.72 -15.32
C HIS A 237 3.68 2.11 -15.91
N LEU A 238 4.69 2.86 -15.50
CA LEU A 238 5.03 4.13 -16.15
C LEU A 238 5.71 3.86 -17.49
N GLU A 239 5.44 4.73 -18.46
CA GLU A 239 6.09 4.70 -19.76
C GLU A 239 7.57 5.13 -19.67
N ASN A 240 7.81 6.22 -18.93
CA ASN A 240 9.16 6.69 -18.69
C ASN A 240 9.87 5.78 -17.67
N ARG A 241 11.04 5.23 -18.07
CA ARG A 241 11.88 4.32 -17.29
C ARG A 241 13.12 5.01 -16.70
N ASP A 242 13.29 6.29 -16.98
CA ASP A 242 14.43 7.07 -16.52
C ASP A 242 14.23 7.49 -15.05
N MET A 243 14.51 6.54 -14.16
CA MET A 243 14.47 6.69 -12.72
C MET A 243 15.42 5.69 -12.06
N TYR A 244 15.84 6.00 -10.82
CA TYR A 244 16.73 5.14 -10.05
C TYR A 244 16.30 5.07 -8.58
N PRO A 245 15.34 4.19 -8.22
CA PRO A 245 14.97 3.97 -6.84
C PRO A 245 16.02 3.15 -6.09
N VAL A 246 16.42 3.65 -4.93
CA VAL A 246 17.18 2.91 -3.91
C VAL A 246 16.19 2.33 -2.92
N LEU A 247 16.12 1.01 -2.79
CA LEU A 247 15.15 0.29 -1.98
C LEU A 247 15.81 -0.15 -0.67
N VAL A 248 15.32 0.31 0.46
CA VAL A 248 15.88 -0.01 1.79
C VAL A 248 14.82 -0.70 2.65
N ASP A 249 15.07 -1.94 3.03
CA ASP A 249 14.21 -2.76 3.93
C ASP A 249 15.03 -3.94 4.47
N ASP A 250 14.82 -4.35 5.70
CA ASP A 250 15.55 -5.46 6.33
C ASP A 250 14.74 -6.76 6.42
N ASP A 251 13.51 -6.75 5.91
CA ASP A 251 12.59 -7.87 6.00
C ASP A 251 12.62 -8.81 4.78
N VAL A 252 12.11 -10.02 5.00
CA VAL A 252 11.74 -11.00 3.96
C VAL A 252 10.22 -11.10 3.84
N TYR A 253 9.73 -11.62 2.70
CA TYR A 253 8.31 -11.89 2.55
C TYR A 253 7.87 -13.10 3.36
N ASP A 254 6.82 -12.93 4.16
CA ASP A 254 6.08 -14.00 4.81
C ASP A 254 4.69 -14.19 4.19
N LYS A 255 3.98 -15.25 4.57
CA LYS A 255 2.65 -15.56 4.05
C LYS A 255 1.63 -14.44 4.32
N THR A 256 1.71 -13.80 5.50
CA THR A 256 0.79 -12.74 5.88
C THR A 256 1.00 -11.45 5.07
N ASN A 257 2.13 -11.30 4.39
CA ASN A 257 2.39 -10.19 3.48
C ASN A 257 1.65 -10.34 2.16
N LEU A 258 1.41 -11.58 1.70
CA LEU A 258 0.81 -11.83 0.39
C LEU A 258 -0.61 -11.27 0.25
N ASN A 259 -1.33 -11.03 1.35
CA ASN A 259 -2.66 -10.42 1.28
C ASN A 259 -2.66 -8.95 0.83
N ARG A 260 -1.49 -8.28 0.84
CA ARG A 260 -1.39 -6.83 0.63
C ARG A 260 -0.18 -6.36 -0.19
N CYS A 261 0.81 -7.20 -0.45
CA CYS A 261 1.98 -6.87 -1.27
C CYS A 261 1.74 -7.29 -2.73
N SER A 262 1.26 -6.37 -3.56
CA SER A 262 0.76 -6.66 -4.91
C SER A 262 1.82 -7.15 -5.90
N LEU A 263 3.12 -6.89 -5.66
CA LEU A 263 4.24 -7.38 -6.48
C LEU A 263 4.93 -8.63 -5.91
N ALA A 264 4.36 -9.26 -4.87
CA ALA A 264 4.88 -10.52 -4.33
C ALA A 264 3.90 -11.66 -4.58
N GLY A 265 4.39 -12.80 -5.04
CA GLY A 265 3.65 -14.05 -5.20
C GLY A 265 4.14 -15.12 -4.22
N THR A 266 3.53 -16.30 -4.27
CA THR A 266 3.92 -17.43 -3.40
C THR A 266 5.36 -17.89 -3.63
N GLU A 267 5.92 -17.66 -4.81
CA GLU A 267 7.31 -17.96 -5.16
C GLU A 267 8.32 -17.04 -4.46
N ASP A 268 7.90 -15.87 -3.98
CA ASP A 268 8.75 -14.87 -3.35
C ASP A 268 8.85 -15.05 -1.82
N LEU A 269 8.18 -16.05 -1.24
CA LEU A 269 8.25 -16.33 0.19
C LEU A 269 9.68 -16.60 0.64
N ASN A 270 10.06 -16.03 1.80
CA ASN A 270 11.39 -16.04 2.38
C ASN A 270 12.48 -15.34 1.56
N GLN A 271 12.12 -14.62 0.49
CA GLN A 271 13.05 -13.76 -0.23
C GLN A 271 13.05 -12.36 0.35
N GLU A 272 14.19 -11.66 0.25
CA GLU A 272 14.32 -10.26 0.67
C GLU A 272 13.38 -9.36 -0.11
N LYS A 273 12.59 -8.53 0.58
CA LYS A 273 11.59 -7.65 -0.05
C LYS A 273 12.21 -6.74 -1.09
N THR A 274 13.37 -6.17 -0.78
CA THR A 274 14.10 -5.27 -1.69
C THR A 274 14.57 -5.98 -2.95
N ALA A 275 15.08 -7.21 -2.84
CA ALA A 275 15.56 -7.99 -3.98
C ALA A 275 14.41 -8.36 -4.94
N VAL A 276 13.25 -8.74 -4.40
CA VAL A 276 12.06 -9.04 -5.20
C VAL A 276 11.60 -7.79 -5.95
N LEU A 277 11.45 -6.64 -5.28
CA LEU A 277 11.03 -5.40 -5.92
C LEU A 277 12.02 -4.93 -6.98
N ALA A 278 13.33 -5.05 -6.73
CA ALA A 278 14.36 -4.75 -7.74
C ALA A 278 14.21 -5.64 -8.98
N SER A 279 13.96 -6.93 -8.80
CA SER A 279 13.73 -7.86 -9.91
C SER A 279 12.47 -7.49 -10.73
N ARG A 280 11.41 -6.99 -10.08
CA ARG A 280 10.20 -6.51 -10.79
C ARG A 280 10.47 -5.23 -11.58
N LEU A 281 11.23 -4.30 -11.01
CA LEU A 281 11.66 -3.07 -11.72
C LEU A 281 12.58 -3.39 -12.90
N GLU A 282 13.57 -4.27 -12.72
CA GLU A 282 14.47 -4.70 -13.79
C GLU A 282 13.71 -5.36 -14.95
N ALA A 283 12.69 -6.16 -14.64
CA ALA A 283 11.87 -6.83 -15.65
C ALA A 283 11.17 -5.84 -16.60
N VAL A 284 10.92 -4.62 -16.17
CA VAL A 284 10.35 -3.53 -16.98
C VAL A 284 11.40 -2.51 -17.43
N GLY A 285 12.70 -2.77 -17.23
CA GLY A 285 13.81 -1.93 -17.68
C GLY A 285 14.12 -0.73 -16.77
N ILE A 286 13.66 -0.74 -15.52
CA ILE A 286 14.03 0.29 -14.53
C ILE A 286 15.19 -0.22 -13.68
N ALA A 287 16.33 0.49 -13.74
CA ALA A 287 17.46 0.23 -12.87
C ALA A 287 17.12 0.63 -11.42
N SER A 288 17.55 -0.18 -10.44
CA SER A 288 17.33 0.10 -9.03
C SER A 288 18.44 -0.50 -8.17
N PHE A 289 18.56 -0.02 -6.94
CA PHE A 289 19.51 -0.53 -5.99
C PHE A 289 18.81 -1.14 -4.78
N PRO A 290 18.78 -2.48 -4.60
CA PRO A 290 18.26 -3.13 -3.42
C PRO A 290 19.27 -3.12 -2.28
N PHE A 291 18.87 -2.72 -1.09
CA PHE A 291 19.64 -2.80 0.14
C PHE A 291 18.85 -3.55 1.21
N SER A 292 19.28 -4.78 1.50
CA SER A 292 18.76 -5.59 2.58
C SER A 292 19.41 -5.22 3.90
N GLY A 293 18.75 -4.34 4.63
CA GLY A 293 19.21 -3.85 5.92
C GLY A 293 18.42 -2.63 6.36
N ASP A 294 18.56 -2.28 7.64
CA ASP A 294 17.94 -1.09 8.18
C ASP A 294 18.57 0.21 7.63
N LEU A 295 17.84 1.31 7.78
CA LEU A 295 18.29 2.61 7.29
C LEU A 295 19.61 3.07 7.94
N LYS A 296 19.85 2.76 9.23
CA LYS A 296 21.08 3.17 9.91
C LYS A 296 22.30 2.49 9.31
N ARG A 297 22.18 1.19 9.01
CA ARG A 297 23.23 0.44 8.32
C ARG A 297 23.47 1.00 6.92
N PHE A 298 22.40 1.27 6.15
CA PHE A 298 22.52 1.89 4.83
C PHE A 298 23.29 3.20 4.87
N VAL A 299 22.93 4.12 5.78
CA VAL A 299 23.60 5.43 5.95
C VAL A 299 25.06 5.28 6.38
N ASN A 300 25.36 4.34 7.28
CA ASN A 300 26.74 4.08 7.73
C ASN A 300 27.60 3.53 6.61
N ASP A 301 27.08 2.59 5.81
CA ASP A 301 27.78 2.02 4.66
C ASP A 301 28.06 3.09 3.59
N ALA A 302 27.09 3.96 3.32
CA ALA A 302 27.24 5.09 2.39
C ALA A 302 28.33 6.09 2.88
N ARG A 303 28.32 6.45 4.17
CA ARG A 303 29.33 7.34 4.76
C ARG A 303 30.72 6.73 4.78
N ALA A 304 30.84 5.43 4.92
CA ALA A 304 32.11 4.71 4.85
C ALA A 304 32.66 4.59 3.42
N GLY A 305 31.97 5.10 2.41
CA GLY A 305 32.35 4.99 1.00
C GLY A 305 32.19 3.59 0.40
N MET A 306 31.52 2.68 1.12
CA MET A 306 31.25 1.32 0.65
C MET A 306 30.17 1.27 -0.43
N ARG A 307 29.50 2.41 -0.68
CA ARG A 307 28.42 2.58 -1.64
C ARG A 307 28.64 3.83 -2.50
N ALA A 308 29.85 3.97 -3.05
CA ALA A 308 30.20 5.11 -3.88
C ALA A 308 29.30 5.23 -5.13
N ASP A 309 28.91 4.09 -5.71
CA ASP A 309 27.96 3.96 -6.80
C ASP A 309 26.60 4.57 -6.47
N VAL A 310 26.04 4.22 -5.30
CA VAL A 310 24.76 4.75 -4.84
C VAL A 310 24.87 6.21 -4.40
N ALA A 311 25.98 6.58 -3.74
CA ALA A 311 26.21 7.96 -3.31
C ALA A 311 26.32 8.92 -4.49
N GLU A 312 26.86 8.48 -5.64
CA GLU A 312 26.91 9.25 -6.87
C GLU A 312 25.50 9.49 -7.45
N GLU A 313 24.67 8.45 -7.49
CA GLU A 313 23.32 8.52 -8.05
C GLU A 313 22.35 9.36 -7.18
N ILE A 314 22.40 9.25 -5.85
CA ILE A 314 21.52 10.02 -4.95
C ILE A 314 22.06 11.39 -4.56
N GLY A 315 23.26 11.76 -5.07
CA GLY A 315 23.95 13.02 -4.75
C GLY A 315 24.69 12.96 -3.42
N ALA A 316 26.02 13.11 -3.49
CA ALA A 316 26.89 13.01 -2.31
C ALA A 316 26.49 14.04 -1.23
N GLY A 317 26.03 13.57 -0.09
CA GLY A 317 25.83 14.34 1.14
C GLY A 317 24.44 14.86 1.42
N SER A 318 23.50 14.88 0.47
CA SER A 318 22.11 15.22 0.74
C SER A 318 21.17 14.24 0.04
N TYR A 319 20.42 13.48 0.80
CA TYR A 319 19.31 12.67 0.27
C TYR A 319 18.23 13.62 -0.25
N SER A 320 18.26 13.96 -1.55
CA SER A 320 17.38 14.99 -2.11
C SER A 320 15.92 14.59 -1.97
N MET A 321 15.59 13.31 -2.23
CA MET A 321 14.24 12.79 -2.12
C MET A 321 14.19 11.45 -1.36
N VAL A 322 13.37 11.40 -0.31
CA VAL A 322 13.12 10.19 0.46
C VAL A 322 11.62 9.91 0.53
N VAL A 323 11.26 8.67 0.29
CA VAL A 323 9.89 8.16 0.43
C VAL A 323 9.83 7.21 1.61
N SER A 324 9.04 7.55 2.61
CA SER A 324 8.85 6.79 3.85
C SER A 324 7.60 5.91 3.76
N CYS A 325 7.79 4.60 3.75
CA CYS A 325 6.72 3.60 3.78
C CYS A 325 6.87 2.65 4.98
N VAL A 326 7.57 3.10 6.03
CA VAL A 326 7.73 2.33 7.27
C VAL A 326 6.53 2.51 8.19
N ASP A 327 6.20 1.45 8.93
CA ASP A 327 5.09 1.41 9.89
C ASP A 327 5.48 1.95 11.27
N LYS A 328 6.73 1.73 11.71
CA LYS A 328 7.21 2.08 13.06
C LYS A 328 7.62 3.54 13.18
N GLY A 329 7.25 4.17 14.31
CA GLY A 329 7.58 5.55 14.63
C GLY A 329 9.09 5.82 14.70
N ASP A 330 9.88 4.88 15.21
CA ASP A 330 11.34 4.99 15.28
C ASP A 330 11.97 5.07 13.88
N GLY A 331 11.56 4.20 12.95
CA GLY A 331 12.01 4.25 11.57
C GLY A 331 11.69 5.58 10.87
N ARG A 332 10.49 6.13 11.12
CA ARG A 332 10.08 7.44 10.60
C ARG A 332 10.96 8.58 11.13
N GLN A 333 11.34 8.52 12.40
CA GLN A 333 12.25 9.51 12.96
C GLN A 333 13.68 9.39 12.46
N ASP A 334 14.15 8.16 12.24
CA ASP A 334 15.47 7.93 11.63
C ASP A 334 15.52 8.47 10.19
N ILE A 335 14.43 8.33 9.42
CA ILE A 335 14.28 8.94 8.08
C ILE A 335 14.34 10.47 8.17
N GLN A 336 13.62 11.07 9.11
CA GLN A 336 13.67 12.52 9.28
C GLN A 336 15.07 13.02 9.67
N GLY A 337 15.85 12.21 10.39
CA GLY A 337 17.24 12.50 10.72
C GLY A 337 18.20 12.61 9.54
N LEU A 338 17.78 12.19 8.34
CA LEU A 338 18.52 12.41 7.08
C LEU A 338 18.36 13.83 6.53
N HIS A 339 17.41 14.60 7.05
CA HIS A 339 17.05 15.94 6.58
C HIS A 339 16.87 16.03 5.05
N PRO A 340 16.03 15.16 4.44
CA PRO A 340 15.82 15.18 3.01
C PRO A 340 15.18 16.50 2.56
N GLN A 341 15.51 16.96 1.35
CA GLN A 341 14.87 18.14 0.76
C GLN A 341 13.39 17.86 0.44
N TRP A 342 13.11 16.64 -0.04
CA TRP A 342 11.78 16.13 -0.27
C TRP A 342 11.55 14.91 0.61
N LEU A 343 10.48 14.94 1.39
CA LEU A 343 10.05 13.80 2.15
C LEU A 343 8.56 13.56 1.91
N LEU A 344 8.26 12.38 1.41
CA LEU A 344 6.90 11.89 1.26
C LEU A 344 6.71 10.70 2.20
N GLY A 345 5.51 10.53 2.72
CA GLY A 345 5.17 9.38 3.56
C GLY A 345 3.86 8.76 3.14
N GLY A 346 3.83 7.44 3.03
CA GLY A 346 2.62 6.65 2.82
C GLY A 346 2.32 5.77 4.03
N SER A 347 1.06 5.67 4.42
CA SER A 347 0.63 4.82 5.53
C SER A 347 -0.83 4.41 5.39
N THR A 348 -1.22 3.39 6.14
CA THR A 348 -2.60 2.92 6.24
C THR A 348 -3.02 2.86 7.70
N PHE A 349 -4.30 3.05 7.94
CA PHE A 349 -4.91 2.82 9.24
C PHE A 349 -6.35 2.33 9.02
N ASP A 350 -6.66 1.12 9.45
CA ASP A 350 -7.95 0.47 9.17
C ASP A 350 -8.26 0.48 7.66
N LEU A 351 -9.41 1.04 7.28
CA LEU A 351 -9.84 1.23 5.89
C LEU A 351 -9.44 2.61 5.32
N GLN A 352 -8.42 3.24 5.88
CA GLN A 352 -7.94 4.54 5.43
C GLN A 352 -6.55 4.43 4.80
N ALA A 353 -6.41 5.01 3.62
CA ALA A 353 -5.14 5.28 2.95
C ALA A 353 -4.72 6.72 3.25
N LYS A 354 -3.44 6.95 3.51
CA LYS A 354 -2.91 8.25 3.87
C LYS A 354 -1.58 8.51 3.20
N THR A 355 -1.40 9.73 2.73
CA THR A 355 -0.14 10.23 2.19
C THR A 355 0.18 11.59 2.79
N ASN A 356 1.41 11.79 3.16
CA ASN A 356 1.94 13.06 3.68
C ASN A 356 3.04 13.56 2.76
N VAL A 357 3.08 14.88 2.56
CA VAL A 357 4.17 15.60 1.91
C VAL A 357 4.75 16.56 2.94
N TYR A 358 6.06 16.58 3.09
CA TYR A 358 6.77 17.44 4.04
C TYR A 358 7.65 18.39 3.24
N ALA A 359 7.43 19.70 3.41
CA ALA A 359 8.28 20.73 2.83
C ALA A 359 9.66 20.74 3.50
N GLY A 360 10.72 20.91 2.71
CA GLY A 360 12.10 20.99 3.22
C GLY A 360 12.48 22.33 3.85
N GLU A 361 11.51 23.22 4.10
CA GLU A 361 11.77 24.56 4.63
C GLU A 361 12.13 24.55 6.13
N LYS A 362 12.96 25.55 6.51
CA LYS A 362 13.26 25.85 7.91
C LYS A 362 11.93 26.18 8.61
N ASP A 363 11.68 25.56 9.74
CA ASP A 363 10.44 25.70 10.51
C ASP A 363 9.20 24.97 9.97
N ALA A 364 9.31 24.22 8.88
CA ALA A 364 8.25 23.34 8.42
C ALA A 364 7.98 22.19 9.40
N VAL A 365 6.79 21.62 9.33
CA VAL A 365 6.46 20.37 10.03
C VAL A 365 7.34 19.24 9.52
N CYS A 366 7.83 18.39 10.42
CA CYS A 366 8.62 17.22 10.05
C CYS A 366 7.88 15.92 10.37
N LEU A 367 8.40 14.82 9.81
CA LEU A 367 7.83 13.48 10.06
C LEU A 367 7.77 13.14 11.56
N GLY A 368 8.74 13.60 12.34
CA GLY A 368 8.79 13.41 13.79
C GLY A 368 7.71 14.16 14.58
N CYS A 369 7.11 15.24 14.04
CA CYS A 369 6.05 15.98 14.73
C CYS A 369 4.81 15.13 15.04
N HIS A 370 4.51 14.15 14.17
CA HIS A 370 3.32 13.31 14.28
C HIS A 370 3.64 11.82 14.48
N ASN A 371 4.93 11.49 14.68
CA ASN A 371 5.39 10.14 14.89
C ASN A 371 6.37 10.11 16.06
N ALA A 372 5.82 10.09 17.28
CA ALA A 372 6.62 9.96 18.49
C ALA A 372 7.43 8.65 18.45
N ARG A 373 8.65 8.67 19.03
CA ARG A 373 9.40 7.42 19.23
C ARG A 373 8.60 6.51 20.13
N GLU A 374 8.50 5.27 19.74
CA GLU A 374 8.02 4.22 20.61
C GLU A 374 9.06 4.02 21.70
N HIS A 375 8.76 4.52 22.90
CA HIS A 375 9.61 4.31 24.05
C HIS A 375 9.45 2.86 24.52
N GLN A 376 10.19 1.93 23.92
CA GLN A 376 10.24 0.52 24.36
C GLN A 376 10.43 0.40 25.86
N GLY A 377 11.21 1.32 26.45
CA GLY A 377 11.36 1.39 27.89
C GLY A 377 10.11 1.82 28.66
N GLU A 378 9.19 2.58 28.07
CA GLU A 378 7.89 2.92 28.68
C GLU A 378 6.88 1.80 28.51
N ALA A 379 6.82 1.18 27.34
CA ALA A 379 6.01 0.01 27.10
C ALA A 379 6.44 -1.14 28.03
N MET A 380 7.73 -1.39 28.15
CA MET A 380 8.28 -2.36 29.09
C MET A 380 7.91 -2.07 30.54
N ARG A 381 8.08 -0.82 31.01
CA ARG A 381 7.63 -0.41 32.34
C ARG A 381 6.11 -0.50 32.54
N GLY A 382 5.35 -0.33 31.46
CA GLY A 382 3.90 -0.49 31.44
C GLY A 382 3.50 -1.94 31.71
N ILE A 383 4.02 -2.87 30.93
CA ILE A 383 3.71 -4.30 31.08
C ILE A 383 4.23 -4.85 32.42
N GLU A 384 5.43 -4.45 32.87
CA GLU A 384 5.93 -4.82 34.19
C GLU A 384 5.00 -4.39 35.32
N ARG A 385 4.50 -3.15 35.29
CA ARG A 385 3.55 -2.66 36.29
C ARG A 385 2.24 -3.45 36.24
N GLN A 386 1.75 -3.74 35.05
CA GLN A 386 0.54 -4.54 34.85
C GLN A 386 0.71 -5.95 35.44
N LEU A 387 1.79 -6.63 35.09
CA LEU A 387 2.09 -7.99 35.60
C LEU A 387 2.28 -8.01 37.11
N ARG A 388 2.94 -6.99 37.70
CA ARG A 388 3.11 -6.88 39.15
C ARG A 388 1.81 -6.60 39.90
N ALA A 389 0.82 -5.98 39.25
CA ALA A 389 -0.50 -5.72 39.81
C ALA A 389 -1.42 -6.94 39.78
N MET A 390 -1.16 -7.92 38.94
CA MET A 390 -1.94 -9.17 38.82
C MET A 390 -1.60 -10.14 39.94
N SER A 391 -2.58 -10.93 40.36
CA SER A 391 -2.31 -12.13 41.17
C SER A 391 -1.50 -13.15 40.38
N HIS A 392 -0.85 -14.10 41.04
CA HIS A 392 -0.08 -15.16 40.37
C HIS A 392 -0.91 -15.95 39.36
N GLN A 393 -2.17 -16.23 39.66
CA GLN A 393 -3.06 -16.99 38.78
C GLN A 393 -3.45 -16.17 37.53
N GLU A 394 -3.82 -14.89 37.69
CA GLU A 394 -4.14 -13.99 36.59
C GLU A 394 -2.93 -13.77 35.69
N ARG A 395 -1.77 -13.59 36.25
CA ARG A 395 -0.50 -13.42 35.53
C ARG A 395 -0.13 -14.66 34.73
N ALA A 396 -0.25 -15.86 35.34
CA ALA A 396 0.00 -17.13 34.64
C ALA A 396 -0.96 -17.34 33.47
N SER A 397 -2.25 -16.98 33.62
CA SER A 397 -3.23 -17.02 32.54
C SER A 397 -2.86 -16.05 31.42
N PHE A 398 -2.58 -14.81 31.75
CA PHE A 398 -2.16 -13.78 30.78
C PHE A 398 -0.92 -14.20 29.99
N LEU A 399 0.12 -14.67 30.67
CA LEU A 399 1.36 -15.09 30.02
C LEU A 399 1.13 -16.29 29.07
N THR A 400 0.34 -17.27 29.50
CA THR A 400 -0.01 -18.42 28.68
C THR A 400 -0.82 -18.02 27.44
N GLU A 401 -1.80 -17.14 27.59
CA GLU A 401 -2.62 -16.61 26.49
C GLU A 401 -1.77 -15.90 25.42
N HIS A 402 -0.70 -15.24 25.85
CA HIS A 402 0.22 -14.51 24.97
C HIS A 402 1.45 -15.33 24.55
N GLY A 403 1.46 -16.64 24.80
CA GLY A 403 2.54 -17.53 24.37
C GLY A 403 3.88 -17.32 25.10
N LEU A 404 3.84 -16.65 26.27
CA LEU A 404 5.02 -16.40 27.09
C LEU A 404 5.24 -17.55 28.10
N GLU A 405 6.49 -17.92 28.30
CA GLU A 405 6.82 -18.96 29.26
C GLU A 405 6.71 -18.43 30.70
N VAL A 406 5.69 -18.93 31.41
CA VAL A 406 5.32 -18.44 32.74
C VAL A 406 6.49 -18.43 33.71
N ALA A 407 7.27 -19.54 33.75
CA ALA A 407 8.35 -19.72 34.72
C ALA A 407 9.44 -18.65 34.61
N ILE A 408 9.90 -18.35 33.38
CA ILE A 408 10.98 -17.39 33.14
C ILE A 408 10.53 -15.94 33.36
N VAL A 409 9.26 -15.62 33.03
CA VAL A 409 8.72 -14.29 33.27
C VAL A 409 8.45 -14.06 34.76
N GLU A 410 7.94 -15.07 35.47
CA GLU A 410 7.75 -15.01 36.93
C GLU A 410 9.08 -14.83 37.66
N GLU A 411 10.16 -15.51 37.25
CA GLU A 411 11.49 -15.29 37.79
C GLU A 411 11.91 -13.83 37.67
N TYR A 412 11.74 -13.22 36.51
CA TYR A 412 12.07 -11.81 36.29
C TYR A 412 11.19 -10.84 37.10
N ILE A 413 9.90 -11.11 37.19
CA ILE A 413 8.97 -10.26 37.95
C ILE A 413 9.27 -10.29 39.44
N ASN A 414 9.71 -11.46 39.95
CA ASN A 414 10.06 -11.63 41.36
C ASN A 414 11.48 -11.11 41.70
N ASP A 415 12.45 -11.34 40.78
CA ASP A 415 13.83 -10.84 40.94
C ASP A 415 14.38 -10.37 39.58
N SER A 416 14.33 -9.06 39.36
CA SER A 416 14.80 -8.43 38.12
C SER A 416 16.31 -8.56 37.86
N HIS A 417 17.11 -8.97 38.87
CA HIS A 417 18.56 -9.19 38.70
C HIS A 417 18.89 -10.59 38.18
N CYS A 418 18.01 -11.57 38.41
CA CYS A 418 18.20 -12.96 37.98
C CYS A 418 17.44 -13.32 36.68
N GLY A 419 16.37 -12.63 36.35
CA GLY A 419 15.45 -12.99 35.26
C GLY A 419 15.81 -12.44 33.87
N HIS A 420 17.05 -12.52 33.39
CA HIS A 420 17.44 -11.99 32.08
C HIS A 420 16.65 -12.57 30.90
N LEU A 421 16.32 -13.86 30.93
CA LEU A 421 15.51 -14.51 29.90
C LEU A 421 14.07 -14.00 29.92
N GLY A 422 13.46 -13.85 31.09
CA GLY A 422 12.13 -13.30 31.24
C GLY A 422 12.04 -11.83 30.78
N ARG A 423 13.08 -11.05 31.07
CA ARG A 423 13.18 -9.68 30.56
C ARG A 423 13.27 -9.67 29.03
N ALA A 424 14.09 -10.53 28.44
CA ALA A 424 14.22 -10.64 26.99
C ALA A 424 12.90 -11.08 26.33
N ALA A 425 12.19 -12.04 26.90
CA ALA A 425 10.88 -12.49 26.43
C ALA A 425 9.82 -11.37 26.50
N LEU A 426 9.80 -10.60 27.60
CA LEU A 426 8.90 -9.45 27.70
C LEU A 426 9.29 -8.31 26.76
N MET A 427 10.58 -8.06 26.55
CA MET A 427 11.04 -7.07 25.56
C MET A 427 10.63 -7.48 24.16
N ASP A 428 10.77 -8.75 23.80
CA ASP A 428 10.31 -9.29 22.51
C ASP A 428 8.79 -9.15 22.35
N PHE A 429 8.02 -9.51 23.38
CA PHE A 429 6.58 -9.36 23.42
C PHE A 429 6.14 -7.90 23.21
N VAL A 430 6.75 -6.93 23.91
CA VAL A 430 6.40 -5.50 23.79
C VAL A 430 6.86 -4.92 22.46
N SER A 431 7.89 -5.50 21.85
CA SER A 431 8.44 -5.07 20.56
C SER A 431 7.72 -5.71 19.37
N THR A 432 6.94 -6.77 19.63
CA THR A 432 6.14 -7.47 18.62
C THR A 432 4.68 -7.05 18.80
N PRO A 433 4.21 -6.02 18.10
CA PRO A 433 2.81 -5.60 18.22
C PRO A 433 1.89 -6.74 17.77
N PRO A 434 0.69 -6.86 18.37
CA PRO A 434 -0.29 -7.83 17.90
C PRO A 434 -0.56 -7.62 16.41
N PRO A 435 -0.93 -8.68 15.68
CA PRO A 435 -1.23 -8.55 14.28
C PRO A 435 -2.38 -7.56 14.07
N GLU A 436 -2.13 -6.53 13.28
CA GLU A 436 -3.11 -5.48 12.96
C GLU A 436 -3.88 -5.83 11.68
N PHE A 437 -5.11 -5.31 11.59
CA PHE A 437 -5.87 -5.37 10.36
C PHE A 437 -5.09 -4.76 9.20
N SER A 438 -5.06 -5.46 8.07
CA SER A 438 -4.45 -4.94 6.85
C SER A 438 -5.02 -5.65 5.62
N VAL A 439 -5.26 -4.89 4.55
CA VAL A 439 -5.84 -5.40 3.31
C VAL A 439 -5.27 -4.72 2.07
N GLY A 440 -5.15 -5.48 0.98
CA GLY A 440 -4.42 -5.07 -0.22
C GLY A 440 -4.93 -3.80 -0.88
N PHE A 441 -6.23 -3.61 -1.02
CA PHE A 441 -6.77 -2.43 -1.69
C PHE A 441 -6.54 -1.12 -0.92
N VAL A 442 -6.45 -1.15 0.41
CA VAL A 442 -6.11 0.03 1.22
C VAL A 442 -4.63 0.37 1.05
N SER A 443 -3.76 -0.64 1.09
CA SER A 443 -2.32 -0.47 0.86
C SER A 443 -2.04 0.04 -0.54
N LEU A 444 -2.72 -0.51 -1.56
CA LEU A 444 -2.62 -0.02 -2.92
C LEU A 444 -3.12 1.42 -3.03
N GLY A 445 -4.27 1.74 -2.43
CA GLY A 445 -4.78 3.10 -2.39
C GLY A 445 -3.79 4.10 -1.82
N SER A 446 -3.09 3.73 -0.72
CA SER A 446 -2.02 4.57 -0.15
C SER A 446 -0.84 4.73 -1.12
N GLY A 447 -0.38 3.64 -1.76
CA GLY A 447 0.69 3.70 -2.76
C GLY A 447 0.32 4.54 -3.99
N VAL A 448 -0.93 4.46 -4.47
CA VAL A 448 -1.43 5.27 -5.59
C VAL A 448 -1.52 6.75 -5.20
N LEU A 449 -2.06 7.09 -4.01
CA LEU A 449 -2.08 8.47 -3.52
C LEU A 449 -0.66 9.04 -3.33
N LEU A 450 0.28 8.20 -2.89
CA LEU A 450 1.68 8.56 -2.74
C LEU A 450 2.32 8.85 -4.10
N ALA A 451 2.10 7.98 -5.09
CA ALA A 451 2.54 8.20 -6.47
C ALA A 451 1.90 9.46 -7.06
N ALA A 452 0.59 9.64 -6.88
CA ALA A 452 -0.12 10.84 -7.34
C ALA A 452 0.46 12.12 -6.72
N SER A 453 0.76 12.12 -5.43
CA SER A 453 1.38 13.25 -4.76
C SER A 453 2.79 13.54 -5.30
N LEU A 454 3.60 12.50 -5.49
CA LEU A 454 4.94 12.60 -6.07
C LEU A 454 4.88 13.19 -7.49
N PHE A 455 4.05 12.62 -8.36
CA PHE A 455 3.95 13.04 -9.76
C PHE A 455 3.39 14.46 -9.92
N ARG A 456 2.39 14.85 -9.10
CA ARG A 456 1.86 16.22 -9.10
C ARG A 456 2.93 17.25 -8.78
N ASN A 457 3.72 17.02 -7.74
CA ASN A 457 4.78 17.95 -7.34
C ASN A 457 5.84 18.06 -8.46
N LEU A 458 6.24 16.95 -9.08
CA LEU A 458 7.22 16.98 -10.17
C LEU A 458 6.68 17.66 -11.44
N LEU A 459 5.43 17.41 -11.81
CA LEU A 459 4.80 18.01 -13.00
C LEU A 459 4.43 19.48 -12.81
N SER A 460 4.26 19.96 -11.56
CA SER A 460 4.08 21.39 -11.28
C SER A 460 5.35 22.22 -11.48
N GLY A 461 6.49 21.56 -11.70
CA GLY A 461 7.80 22.21 -11.85
C GLY A 461 8.40 22.66 -10.52
N GLU A 462 7.83 22.22 -9.40
CA GLU A 462 8.36 22.50 -8.08
C GLU A 462 9.56 21.60 -7.81
N THR A 463 10.69 22.21 -7.49
CA THR A 463 11.90 21.48 -7.08
C THR A 463 11.85 21.01 -5.63
N ILE A 464 11.01 21.64 -4.81
CA ILE A 464 10.73 21.29 -3.40
C ILE A 464 9.28 21.65 -3.13
N PRO A 465 8.49 20.81 -2.43
CA PRO A 465 7.12 21.15 -2.02
C PRO A 465 7.10 22.44 -1.19
N HIS A 466 6.29 23.41 -1.60
CA HIS A 466 6.17 24.67 -0.88
C HIS A 466 5.33 24.59 0.39
N ALA A 467 4.51 23.55 0.55
CA ALA A 467 3.68 23.36 1.73
C ALA A 467 3.61 21.89 2.15
N SER A 468 3.69 21.68 3.45
CA SER A 468 3.44 20.35 4.01
C SER A 468 1.94 20.09 4.05
N GLY A 469 1.54 18.92 3.56
CA GLY A 469 0.15 18.54 3.42
C GLY A 469 -0.08 17.05 3.63
N MET A 470 -1.35 16.71 3.82
CA MET A 470 -1.82 15.35 4.00
C MET A 470 -3.00 15.11 3.05
N THR A 471 -2.98 14.00 2.33
CA THR A 471 -4.13 13.48 1.59
C THR A 471 -4.58 12.18 2.25
N THR A 472 -5.88 12.04 2.48
CA THR A 472 -6.48 10.84 3.07
C THR A 472 -7.62 10.35 2.19
N PHE A 473 -7.75 9.03 2.09
CA PHE A 473 -8.91 8.40 1.49
C PHE A 473 -9.48 7.32 2.41
N ASN A 474 -10.78 7.38 2.66
CA ASN A 474 -11.47 6.41 3.51
C ASN A 474 -12.33 5.49 2.63
N PHE A 475 -11.89 4.23 2.47
CA PHE A 475 -12.59 3.22 1.68
C PHE A 475 -13.97 2.83 2.24
N LEU A 476 -14.22 3.08 3.54
CA LEU A 476 -15.50 2.77 4.14
C LEU A 476 -16.63 3.68 3.63
N ASN A 477 -16.33 4.96 3.37
CA ASN A 477 -17.34 5.97 3.00
C ASN A 477 -16.98 6.75 1.72
N GLY A 478 -15.84 6.48 1.09
CA GLY A 478 -15.41 7.12 -0.15
C GLY A 478 -14.92 8.57 -0.01
N ASN A 479 -14.69 9.06 1.21
CA ASN A 479 -14.24 10.43 1.40
C ASN A 479 -12.76 10.59 1.04
N LEU A 480 -12.48 11.46 0.09
CA LEU A 480 -11.15 11.97 -0.22
C LEU A 480 -11.01 13.33 0.47
N GLY A 481 -9.97 13.50 1.28
CA GLY A 481 -9.75 14.72 2.04
C GLY A 481 -8.30 15.19 1.95
N GLU A 482 -8.12 16.50 1.99
CA GLU A 482 -6.83 17.16 2.15
C GLU A 482 -6.77 17.88 3.49
N GLY A 483 -5.59 17.94 4.07
CA GLY A 483 -5.35 18.63 5.32
C GLY A 483 -3.94 19.22 5.37
N SER A 484 -3.78 20.29 6.15
CA SER A 484 -2.46 20.81 6.49
C SER A 484 -1.88 20.03 7.67
N LEU A 485 -0.57 19.84 7.65
CA LEU A 485 0.16 19.28 8.77
C LEU A 485 0.63 20.43 9.68
N ALA A 486 0.32 20.36 10.98
CA ALA A 486 0.75 21.34 11.94
C ALA A 486 2.07 20.90 12.60
N ARG A 487 3.00 21.85 12.79
CA ARG A 487 4.24 21.62 13.53
C ARG A 487 3.93 21.41 15.02
N ASP A 488 4.57 20.42 15.62
CA ASP A 488 4.61 20.28 17.07
C ASP A 488 5.69 21.22 17.64
N PRO A 489 5.33 22.21 18.45
CA PRO A 489 6.30 23.13 19.06
C PRO A 489 7.31 22.43 19.99
N GLN A 490 6.99 21.23 20.48
CA GLN A 490 7.83 20.44 21.36
C GLN A 490 8.60 19.34 20.63
N CYS A 491 8.52 19.28 19.31
CA CYS A 491 9.20 18.27 18.49
C CYS A 491 10.71 18.35 18.69
N GLN A 492 11.31 17.27 19.21
CA GLN A 492 12.74 17.18 19.47
C GLN A 492 13.61 17.21 18.21
N ILE A 493 13.03 16.97 17.05
CA ILE A 493 13.74 16.95 15.77
C ILE A 493 13.75 18.35 15.14
N CYS A 494 12.58 18.97 14.96
CA CYS A 494 12.50 20.30 14.35
C CYS A 494 13.19 21.39 15.16
N SER A 495 13.15 21.33 16.49
CA SER A 495 13.81 22.31 17.36
C SER A 495 15.33 22.23 17.27
N LYS A 496 15.90 21.05 17.01
CA LYS A 496 17.33 20.84 16.85
C LYS A 496 17.84 21.07 15.43
N ALA A 497 17.00 20.91 14.41
CA ALA A 497 17.37 21.12 13.02
C ALA A 497 17.80 22.57 12.76
N ALA A 498 17.19 23.54 13.44
CA ALA A 498 17.60 24.94 13.36
C ALA A 498 19.01 25.17 13.90
N GLU A 499 19.39 24.52 15.01
CA GLU A 499 20.73 24.60 15.60
C GLU A 499 21.80 23.94 14.70
N TYR A 500 21.44 22.84 13.99
CA TYR A 500 22.36 22.13 13.08
C TYR A 500 22.59 22.88 11.76
N GLN A 501 21.55 23.50 11.19
CA GLN A 501 21.69 24.27 9.95
C GLN A 501 22.52 25.54 10.13
N ASP A 502 22.38 26.21 11.26
CA ASP A 502 23.20 27.37 11.61
C ASP A 502 24.69 26.99 11.81
N SER A 503 24.96 25.79 12.35
CA SER A 503 26.34 25.28 12.51
C SER A 503 27.01 24.81 11.18
N ILE A 504 26.24 24.41 10.18
CA ILE A 504 26.75 24.02 8.86
C ILE A 504 26.97 25.23 7.94
N SER A 505 26.18 26.30 8.14
CA SER A 505 26.35 27.55 7.39
C SER A 505 27.57 28.39 7.84
N GLU A 506 28.16 28.05 9.01
CA GLU A 506 29.38 28.69 9.54
C GLU A 506 30.67 27.89 9.23
N LEU A 507 30.57 26.72 8.57
CA LEU A 507 31.69 25.92 8.06
C LEU A 507 31.82 26.07 6.54
#